data_000a8d06905223796c13db3c3591efa5
#
_entry.id   000a8d06905223796c13db3c3591efa5
#
_cell.length_a   1.000
_cell.length_b   1.000
_cell.length_c   1.000
_cell.angle_alpha   90.00
_cell.angle_beta   90.00
_cell.angle_gamma   90.00
#
_symmetry.space_group_name_H-M   'P 1'
#
loop_
_entity.id
_entity.type
_entity.pdbx_description
1 polymer ?
#
loop_
_entity_poly.entity_id
_entity_poly.type
_entity_poly.pdbx_seq_one_letter_code
_entity_poly.pdbx_strand_id
1 'polypeptide(L)'
;MTDAEKATAPSRRALIGWGGAGLALGAAAAGGAVAMTRTGDDIEPTAAEAGAAVEFHGTHQAGIATPVQDRLHFAAFEVTTEDRAEFVQMLKDWTAAARRMTAGKAVGEGAYGGLVEAPPDDTGEALGLKPSRLTLTIGFGPSLFGKFDLADRRPEALVDLPQFAGDNLDRNRSGGDLCVQACADDPQVAVHAIRNLARIGFGKVVIKWSQLGFGKTSSTTPDEQTPRNLMGFKDGTRNIAGTESDRLKKFVWVDSEGARDAAWMDGGSYVVARRIRMHIETWDRTSLQEQEDIFGRDKGEGAPVGKAKERDKPFLPAMKPDAHVRLAHPDSNGGATILRRGYSFTDGTDGLGRLEAGLFFLAYMKDVREGFIRIQRHLATDALNEYIQHVGSAVFAVPPGVRDKDDWWGSTLFSKEA
;
A
#
# COMPACT_ATOMS: atom_id res chain seq x y z
N MET A 1 39.06 16.86 62.04
CA MET A 1 39.14 18.14 61.36
C MET A 1 39.40 17.84 59.91
N THR A 2 38.45 17.90 59.01
CA THR A 2 37.40 18.83 58.67
C THR A 2 36.22 18.08 57.99
N ASP A 3 35.02 18.52 58.30
CA ASP A 3 33.75 18.02 57.79
C ASP A 3 33.66 18.17 56.29
N ALA A 4 33.17 17.12 55.60
CA ALA A 4 32.69 17.17 54.20
C ALA A 4 31.16 17.03 54.22
N GLU A 5 30.52 18.13 53.91
CA GLU A 5 29.08 18.34 53.79
C GLU A 5 28.47 17.43 52.75
N LYS A 6 27.47 16.61 53.10
CA LYS A 6 26.65 15.81 52.21
C LYS A 6 25.56 16.70 51.60
N ALA A 7 25.67 16.96 50.31
CA ALA A 7 24.61 17.53 49.53
C ALA A 7 23.51 16.49 49.31
N THR A 8 22.34 16.72 49.88
CA THR A 8 21.11 15.90 49.67
C THR A 8 20.42 16.32 48.39
N ALA A 9 20.19 15.36 47.50
CA ALA A 9 19.41 15.54 46.27
C ALA A 9 17.91 15.81 46.58
N PRO A 10 17.23 16.74 45.88
CA PRO A 10 15.84 17.06 46.13
C PRO A 10 14.91 15.93 45.67
N SER A 11 13.87 15.66 46.46
CA SER A 11 12.89 14.62 46.23
C SER A 11 11.96 14.97 45.07
N ARG A 12 11.48 13.95 44.37
CA ARG A 12 10.58 14.03 43.19
C ARG A 12 9.22 14.73 43.41
N ARG A 13 8.92 15.16 44.65
CA ARG A 13 7.67 15.86 45.00
C ARG A 13 7.73 17.40 44.88
N ALA A 14 8.89 17.99 44.68
CA ALA A 14 9.05 19.45 44.58
C ALA A 14 8.89 20.02 43.16
N LEU A 15 8.68 19.20 42.13
CA LEU A 15 8.61 19.62 40.73
C LEU A 15 7.17 19.86 40.18
N ILE A 16 6.14 19.73 40.99
CA ILE A 16 4.71 19.86 40.56
C ILE A 16 4.09 21.23 40.97
N GLY A 17 4.84 22.12 41.57
CA GLY A 17 4.31 23.33 42.18
C GLY A 17 4.47 24.66 41.40
N TRP A 18 5.06 24.67 40.20
CA TRP A 18 5.34 25.93 39.50
C TRP A 18 4.90 25.91 38.01
N GLY A 19 3.67 25.69 37.72
CA GLY A 19 3.07 25.70 36.39
C GLY A 19 1.68 26.30 36.32
N GLY A 20 1.38 27.29 37.13
CA GLY A 20 0.03 27.85 37.19
C GLY A 20 -0.01 29.35 37.47
N ALA A 21 0.56 30.21 36.64
CA ALA A 21 0.22 31.64 36.59
C ALA A 21 0.92 32.27 35.39
N GLY A 22 0.19 32.45 34.26
CA GLY A 22 0.75 33.15 33.11
C GLY A 22 -0.08 33.05 31.85
N LEU A 23 -1.40 33.14 31.95
CA LEU A 23 -2.31 33.29 30.80
C LEU A 23 -3.31 34.40 31.08
N ALA A 24 -2.91 35.65 30.83
CA ALA A 24 -3.79 36.73 30.40
C ALA A 24 -2.94 38.00 30.18
N LEU A 25 -3.08 38.56 29.01
CA LEU A 25 -2.71 39.90 28.53
C LEU A 25 -1.66 39.84 27.38
N GLY A 26 -2.17 40.14 26.19
CA GLY A 26 -1.32 40.43 25.04
C GLY A 26 -2.00 40.24 23.68
N ALA A 27 -3.24 40.67 23.54
CA ALA A 27 -3.80 40.99 22.24
C ALA A 27 -3.56 42.48 21.96
N ALA A 28 -2.71 42.82 21.04
CA ALA A 28 -2.78 43.90 20.08
C ALA A 28 -1.37 44.36 19.61
N ALA A 29 -1.31 44.48 18.32
CA ALA A 29 -0.49 45.37 17.54
C ALA A 29 0.79 44.79 16.88
N ALA A 30 0.73 45.03 15.63
CA ALA A 30 1.79 45.29 14.67
C ALA A 30 2.03 44.15 13.66
N GLY A 31 1.38 44.32 12.52
CA GLY A 31 1.76 43.68 11.25
C GLY A 31 3.20 44.00 10.87
N GLY A 32 3.94 42.98 10.58
CA GLY A 32 5.23 43.05 9.95
C GLY A 32 5.35 41.79 9.10
N ALA A 33 4.95 41.90 7.83
CA ALA A 33 5.15 40.86 6.84
C ALA A 33 6.65 40.69 6.61
N VAL A 34 7.23 39.65 7.20
CA VAL A 34 8.48 39.08 6.74
C VAL A 34 8.12 37.94 5.82
N ALA A 35 8.07 38.23 4.53
CA ALA A 35 8.05 37.22 3.50
C ALA A 35 9.37 36.43 3.55
N MET A 36 9.46 35.39 4.35
CA MET A 36 10.44 34.34 4.14
C MET A 36 9.96 33.50 2.96
N THR A 37 10.63 33.66 1.84
CA THR A 37 10.54 32.76 0.70
C THR A 37 10.97 31.37 1.17
N ARG A 38 9.99 30.54 1.55
CA ARG A 38 10.17 29.09 1.70
C ARG A 38 10.28 28.52 0.29
N THR A 39 11.48 28.18 -0.09
CA THR A 39 11.76 27.33 -1.23
C THR A 39 11.60 25.89 -0.78
N GLY A 40 10.60 25.19 -1.34
CA GLY A 40 10.37 23.75 -1.13
C GLY A 40 9.34 23.49 -0.03
N ASP A 41 8.06 23.61 -0.35
CA ASP A 41 6.99 23.11 0.52
C ASP A 41 6.96 21.60 0.43
N ASP A 42 7.49 20.94 1.48
CA ASP A 42 7.11 19.59 1.83
C ASP A 42 5.62 19.64 2.22
N ILE A 43 4.73 19.27 1.31
CA ILE A 43 3.30 19.14 1.59
C ILE A 43 3.11 17.84 2.37
N GLU A 44 3.44 17.85 3.66
CA GLU A 44 2.85 16.86 4.57
C GLU A 44 1.35 17.14 4.66
N PRO A 45 0.48 16.11 4.59
CA PRO A 45 -0.95 16.30 4.76
C PRO A 45 -1.21 17.00 6.09
N THR A 46 -2.01 18.05 6.07
CA THR A 46 -2.36 18.75 7.31
C THR A 46 -3.03 17.78 8.27
N ALA A 47 -2.96 18.01 9.58
CA ALA A 47 -3.60 17.16 10.59
C ALA A 47 -5.14 17.03 10.36
N ALA A 48 -5.76 17.97 9.64
CA ALA A 48 -7.14 17.91 9.20
C ALA A 48 -7.33 16.92 8.05
N GLU A 49 -6.43 16.89 7.08
CA GLU A 49 -6.45 15.94 5.95
C GLU A 49 -6.12 14.51 6.38
N ALA A 50 -5.15 14.33 7.28
CA ALA A 50 -4.82 13.03 7.87
C ALA A 50 -5.97 12.39 8.65
N GLY A 51 -6.91 13.18 9.16
CA GLY A 51 -8.10 12.70 9.85
C GLY A 51 -9.36 12.55 8.98
N ALA A 52 -9.30 12.92 7.68
CA ALA A 52 -10.45 12.93 6.79
C ALA A 52 -10.89 11.50 6.39
N ALA A 53 -12.15 11.37 6.00
CA ALA A 53 -12.65 10.18 5.33
C ALA A 53 -12.35 10.27 3.83
N VAL A 54 -12.01 9.12 3.21
CA VAL A 54 -11.94 8.98 1.76
C VAL A 54 -13.27 8.43 1.28
N GLU A 55 -13.80 8.99 0.17
CA GLU A 55 -15.04 8.51 -0.42
C GLU A 55 -14.91 7.04 -0.82
N PHE A 56 -15.88 6.23 -0.38
CA PHE A 56 -15.91 4.79 -0.63
C PHE A 56 -16.50 4.46 -2.00
N HIS A 57 -17.53 5.21 -2.42
CA HIS A 57 -18.22 4.97 -3.67
C HIS A 57 -17.49 5.62 -4.84
N GLY A 58 -17.54 4.97 -6.00
CA GLY A 58 -16.93 5.51 -7.22
C GLY A 58 -16.85 4.51 -8.35
N THR A 59 -16.44 4.96 -9.52
CA THR A 59 -16.20 4.10 -10.69
C THR A 59 -15.04 3.13 -10.45
N HIS A 60 -14.02 3.60 -9.76
CA HIS A 60 -12.83 2.81 -9.40
C HIS A 60 -12.78 2.64 -7.89
N GLN A 61 -12.20 1.54 -7.41
CA GLN A 61 -12.00 1.37 -5.97
C GLN A 61 -11.00 2.40 -5.44
N ALA A 62 -11.34 3.03 -4.30
CA ALA A 62 -10.40 3.82 -3.53
C ALA A 62 -9.23 2.95 -3.04
N GLY A 63 -8.05 3.56 -2.87
CA GLY A 63 -6.83 2.85 -2.48
C GLY A 63 -5.95 2.44 -3.67
N ILE A 64 -6.35 2.72 -4.92
CA ILE A 64 -5.53 2.49 -6.11
C ILE A 64 -4.79 3.77 -6.50
N ALA A 65 -5.51 4.76 -7.03
CA ALA A 65 -4.95 6.06 -7.44
C ALA A 65 -5.06 7.14 -6.34
N THR A 66 -5.73 6.85 -5.23
CA THR A 66 -5.86 7.73 -4.06
C THR A 66 -4.47 8.12 -3.53
N PRO A 67 -4.26 9.33 -2.99
CA PRO A 67 -3.03 9.71 -2.31
C PRO A 67 -2.60 8.65 -1.30
N VAL A 68 -1.34 8.21 -1.38
CA VAL A 68 -0.84 7.07 -0.59
C VAL A 68 -0.82 7.43 0.89
N GLN A 69 -1.43 6.60 1.71
CA GLN A 69 -1.41 6.69 3.17
C GLN A 69 -0.10 6.08 3.72
N ASP A 70 0.20 6.38 4.99
CA ASP A 70 1.47 5.99 5.60
C ASP A 70 1.55 4.51 6.00
N ARG A 71 0.40 3.86 6.22
CA ARG A 71 0.32 2.49 6.74
C ARG A 71 -0.48 1.58 5.81
N LEU A 72 -0.07 0.32 5.78
CA LEU A 72 -0.72 -0.75 5.04
C LEU A 72 -0.96 -1.95 5.96
N HIS A 73 -2.13 -2.56 5.84
CA HIS A 73 -2.36 -3.97 6.19
C HIS A 73 -2.95 -4.67 4.98
N PHE A 74 -2.17 -5.49 4.32
CA PHE A 74 -2.62 -6.33 3.21
C PHE A 74 -2.92 -7.72 3.75
N ALA A 75 -4.06 -8.29 3.38
CA ALA A 75 -4.40 -9.67 3.73
C ALA A 75 -4.88 -10.42 2.49
N ALA A 76 -4.37 -11.62 2.28
CA ALA A 76 -4.89 -12.58 1.32
C ALA A 76 -5.69 -13.65 2.06
N PHE A 77 -6.79 -14.06 1.47
CA PHE A 77 -7.73 -15.02 2.06
C PHE A 77 -7.88 -16.24 1.17
N GLU A 78 -8.16 -17.36 1.80
CA GLU A 78 -8.60 -18.60 1.18
C GLU A 78 -10.08 -18.80 1.46
N VAL A 79 -10.86 -19.07 0.42
CA VAL A 79 -12.31 -19.34 0.52
C VAL A 79 -12.51 -20.78 0.94
N THR A 80 -13.23 -20.97 2.05
CA THR A 80 -13.50 -22.29 2.66
C THR A 80 -14.93 -22.75 2.46
N THR A 81 -15.90 -21.87 2.19
CA THR A 81 -17.26 -22.26 1.85
C THR A 81 -17.34 -22.75 0.41
N GLU A 82 -18.18 -23.75 0.16
CA GLU A 82 -18.55 -24.24 -1.17
C GLU A 82 -19.87 -23.61 -1.65
N ASP A 83 -20.59 -22.93 -0.77
CA ASP A 83 -21.87 -22.28 -1.07
C ASP A 83 -21.66 -20.88 -1.67
N ARG A 84 -21.98 -20.74 -2.95
CA ARG A 84 -21.93 -19.46 -3.68
C ARG A 84 -22.81 -18.37 -3.03
N ALA A 85 -23.99 -18.73 -2.50
CA ALA A 85 -24.90 -17.75 -1.91
C ALA A 85 -24.34 -17.20 -0.59
N GLU A 86 -23.75 -18.05 0.25
CA GLU A 86 -23.05 -17.63 1.47
C GLU A 86 -21.86 -16.74 1.15
N PHE A 87 -21.08 -17.07 0.11
CA PHE A 87 -19.95 -16.25 -0.33
C PHE A 87 -20.39 -14.88 -0.82
N VAL A 88 -21.43 -14.83 -1.65
CA VAL A 88 -22.02 -13.55 -2.14
C VAL A 88 -22.57 -12.73 -0.97
N GLN A 89 -23.24 -13.35 0.00
CA GLN A 89 -23.74 -12.65 1.18
C GLN A 89 -22.57 -12.06 2.00
N MET A 90 -21.49 -12.81 2.18
CA MET A 90 -20.28 -12.33 2.84
C MET A 90 -19.70 -11.08 2.13
N LEU A 91 -19.64 -11.07 0.79
CA LEU A 91 -19.16 -9.89 0.05
C LEU A 91 -20.05 -8.66 0.25
N LYS A 92 -21.37 -8.84 0.36
CA LYS A 92 -22.32 -7.77 0.70
C LYS A 92 -22.09 -7.26 2.11
N ASP A 93 -21.91 -8.16 3.08
CA ASP A 93 -21.65 -7.81 4.48
C ASP A 93 -20.28 -7.10 4.61
N TRP A 94 -19.26 -7.56 3.90
CA TRP A 94 -17.96 -6.90 3.81
C TRP A 94 -18.08 -5.49 3.23
N THR A 95 -18.87 -5.32 2.17
CA THR A 95 -19.10 -4.01 1.55
C THR A 95 -19.78 -3.05 2.51
N ALA A 96 -20.81 -3.52 3.23
CA ALA A 96 -21.52 -2.72 4.23
C ALA A 96 -20.57 -2.30 5.38
N ALA A 97 -19.77 -3.23 5.89
CA ALA A 97 -18.78 -2.95 6.92
C ALA A 97 -17.69 -1.97 6.43
N ALA A 98 -17.15 -2.18 5.23
CA ALA A 98 -16.14 -1.31 4.63
C ALA A 98 -16.62 0.13 4.47
N ARG A 99 -17.84 0.32 3.98
CA ARG A 99 -18.48 1.65 3.86
C ARG A 99 -18.55 2.37 5.20
N ARG A 100 -18.84 1.65 6.29
CA ARG A 100 -18.90 2.24 7.63
C ARG A 100 -17.49 2.57 8.15
N MET A 101 -16.56 1.63 8.05
CA MET A 101 -15.18 1.79 8.54
C MET A 101 -14.44 2.93 7.83
N THR A 102 -14.56 3.05 6.50
CA THR A 102 -13.95 4.17 5.75
C THR A 102 -14.52 5.53 6.12
N ALA A 103 -15.77 5.57 6.60
CA ALA A 103 -16.39 6.78 7.17
C ALA A 103 -16.05 6.99 8.66
N GLY A 104 -15.17 6.19 9.25
CA GLY A 104 -14.79 6.27 10.67
C GLY A 104 -15.89 5.81 11.63
N LYS A 105 -16.79 4.95 11.17
CA LYS A 105 -17.90 4.41 11.97
C LYS A 105 -17.62 2.95 12.32
N ALA A 106 -18.05 2.54 13.51
CA ALA A 106 -18.02 1.14 13.92
C ALA A 106 -18.86 0.26 12.99
N VAL A 107 -18.50 -1.02 12.90
CA VAL A 107 -19.30 -2.04 12.22
C VAL A 107 -20.53 -2.36 13.09
N GLY A 108 -21.71 -2.37 12.48
CA GLY A 108 -22.98 -2.61 13.20
C GLY A 108 -23.24 -1.56 14.30
N GLU A 109 -23.69 -2.01 15.46
CA GLU A 109 -23.91 -1.16 16.62
C GLU A 109 -22.63 -0.85 17.42
N GLY A 110 -21.50 -1.47 17.06
CA GLY A 110 -20.20 -1.24 17.65
C GLY A 110 -19.83 -2.22 18.76
N ALA A 111 -18.75 -1.92 19.49
CA ALA A 111 -18.22 -2.80 20.54
C ALA A 111 -19.08 -2.86 21.80
N TYR A 112 -20.03 -1.97 21.96
CA TYR A 112 -20.92 -1.86 23.13
C TYR A 112 -22.40 -2.08 22.79
N GLY A 113 -22.72 -2.37 21.52
CA GLY A 113 -24.10 -2.64 21.09
C GLY A 113 -24.51 -4.09 21.29
N GLY A 114 -25.83 -4.33 21.26
CA GLY A 114 -26.40 -5.67 21.31
C GLY A 114 -26.52 -6.27 22.69
N LEU A 115 -26.65 -7.61 22.73
CA LEU A 115 -26.79 -8.38 23.98
C LEU A 115 -25.40 -8.57 24.61
N VAL A 116 -25.30 -8.41 25.92
CA VAL A 116 -24.05 -8.58 26.68
C VAL A 116 -23.51 -10.02 26.57
N GLU A 117 -24.37 -10.98 26.37
CA GLU A 117 -24.05 -12.40 26.21
C GLU A 117 -23.61 -12.78 24.78
N ALA A 118 -23.77 -11.86 23.81
CA ALA A 118 -23.37 -12.07 22.42
C ALA A 118 -22.04 -11.35 22.13
N PRO A 119 -21.24 -11.87 21.16
CA PRO A 119 -20.08 -11.11 20.68
C PRO A 119 -20.51 -9.75 20.11
N PRO A 120 -19.74 -8.67 20.35
CA PRO A 120 -20.03 -7.36 19.80
C PRO A 120 -19.90 -7.35 18.25
N ASP A 121 -20.61 -6.43 17.60
CA ASP A 121 -20.56 -6.29 16.14
C ASP A 121 -19.22 -5.77 15.64
N ASP A 122 -18.49 -5.04 16.48
CA ASP A 122 -17.21 -4.42 16.18
C ASP A 122 -16.13 -4.93 17.14
N THR A 123 -14.90 -5.12 16.63
CA THR A 123 -13.77 -5.58 17.45
C THR A 123 -13.22 -4.51 18.40
N GLY A 124 -13.62 -3.24 18.21
CA GLY A 124 -13.50 -2.15 19.19
C GLY A 124 -12.17 -1.39 19.20
N GLU A 125 -11.12 -1.88 18.54
CA GLU A 125 -9.79 -1.27 18.64
C GLU A 125 -9.65 0.10 17.96
N ALA A 126 -10.57 0.47 17.07
CA ALA A 126 -10.60 1.80 16.45
C ALA A 126 -11.66 2.75 17.07
N LEU A 127 -12.28 2.38 18.19
CA LEU A 127 -13.24 3.24 18.84
C LEU A 127 -12.61 4.56 19.28
N GLY A 128 -13.23 5.68 18.85
CA GLY A 128 -12.74 7.04 19.12
C GLY A 128 -11.64 7.51 18.20
N LEU A 129 -11.12 6.66 17.31
CA LEU A 129 -10.18 7.09 16.27
C LEU A 129 -10.91 7.76 15.10
N LYS A 130 -10.20 8.66 14.42
CA LYS A 130 -10.68 9.28 13.18
C LYS A 130 -10.63 8.28 12.02
N PRO A 131 -11.29 8.55 10.88
CA PRO A 131 -11.21 7.72 9.67
C PRO A 131 -9.79 7.49 9.15
N SER A 132 -8.86 8.38 9.41
CA SER A 132 -7.43 8.30 9.07
C SER A 132 -7.18 7.98 7.59
N ARG A 133 -7.98 8.56 6.72
CA ARG A 133 -8.01 8.32 5.26
C ARG A 133 -8.09 6.83 4.89
N LEU A 134 -8.75 6.01 5.70
CA LEU A 134 -8.86 4.57 5.42
C LEU A 134 -9.44 4.32 4.03
N THR A 135 -8.74 3.49 3.27
CA THR A 135 -9.24 2.90 2.02
C THR A 135 -9.18 1.39 2.11
N LEU A 136 -10.18 0.74 1.55
CA LEU A 136 -10.28 -0.71 1.46
C LEU A 136 -10.45 -1.09 -0.02
N THR A 137 -9.52 -1.88 -0.54
CA THR A 137 -9.52 -2.34 -1.93
C THR A 137 -9.56 -3.87 -1.93
N ILE A 138 -10.55 -4.47 -2.60
CA ILE A 138 -10.67 -5.92 -2.74
C ILE A 138 -10.17 -6.40 -4.10
N GLY A 139 -9.59 -7.59 -4.15
CA GLY A 139 -9.22 -8.28 -5.39
C GLY A 139 -9.53 -9.77 -5.35
N PHE A 140 -9.75 -10.35 -6.51
CA PHE A 140 -10.06 -11.78 -6.74
C PHE A 140 -8.87 -12.47 -7.39
N GLY A 141 -8.32 -13.48 -6.71
CA GLY A 141 -7.18 -14.27 -7.20
C GLY A 141 -7.57 -15.31 -8.26
N PRO A 142 -6.60 -15.79 -9.05
CA PRO A 142 -6.86 -16.80 -10.09
C PRO A 142 -7.56 -18.05 -9.58
N SER A 143 -7.23 -18.50 -8.37
CA SER A 143 -7.79 -19.73 -7.77
C SER A 143 -9.29 -19.61 -7.43
N LEU A 144 -9.81 -18.39 -7.21
CA LEU A 144 -11.25 -18.18 -7.01
C LEU A 144 -12.07 -18.66 -8.21
N PHE A 145 -11.55 -18.47 -9.42
CA PHE A 145 -12.26 -18.80 -10.65
C PHE A 145 -12.40 -20.31 -10.89
N GLY A 146 -11.68 -21.14 -10.14
CA GLY A 146 -11.93 -22.57 -10.05
C GLY A 146 -13.08 -22.96 -9.12
N LYS A 147 -13.73 -21.97 -8.47
CA LYS A 147 -14.84 -22.15 -7.52
C LYS A 147 -16.11 -21.49 -8.07
N PHE A 148 -17.26 -21.90 -7.60
CA PHE A 148 -18.55 -21.26 -7.84
C PHE A 148 -18.95 -21.11 -9.34
N ASP A 149 -18.47 -22.03 -10.21
CA ASP A 149 -18.73 -22.00 -11.67
C ASP A 149 -18.30 -20.68 -12.33
N LEU A 150 -17.14 -20.14 -11.93
CA LEU A 150 -16.61 -18.88 -12.44
C LEU A 150 -15.51 -19.07 -13.50
N ALA A 151 -15.17 -20.29 -13.89
CA ALA A 151 -14.04 -20.56 -14.80
C ALA A 151 -14.10 -19.73 -16.08
N ASP A 152 -15.28 -19.65 -16.71
CA ASP A 152 -15.52 -18.90 -17.95
C ASP A 152 -15.54 -17.38 -17.76
N ARG A 153 -15.46 -16.91 -16.52
CA ARG A 153 -15.44 -15.48 -16.18
C ARG A 153 -14.04 -14.99 -15.77
N ARG A 154 -13.03 -15.87 -15.77
CA ARG A 154 -11.66 -15.50 -15.49
C ARG A 154 -11.09 -14.67 -16.63
N PRO A 155 -10.66 -13.41 -16.38
CA PRO A 155 -10.05 -12.58 -17.41
C PRO A 155 -8.77 -13.21 -17.97
N GLU A 156 -8.54 -13.15 -19.28
CA GLU A 156 -7.29 -13.60 -19.89
C GLU A 156 -6.05 -12.89 -19.34
N ALA A 157 -6.18 -11.62 -18.93
CA ALA A 157 -5.12 -10.85 -18.33
C ALA A 157 -4.78 -11.28 -16.90
N LEU A 158 -5.67 -12.03 -16.22
CA LEU A 158 -5.43 -12.61 -14.89
C LEU A 158 -4.69 -13.95 -15.04
N VAL A 159 -3.44 -13.91 -15.43
CA VAL A 159 -2.59 -15.10 -15.52
C VAL A 159 -1.96 -15.44 -14.17
N ASP A 160 -1.68 -16.72 -13.94
CA ASP A 160 -0.77 -17.11 -12.89
C ASP A 160 0.62 -16.56 -13.20
N LEU A 161 1.26 -15.90 -12.22
CA LEU A 161 2.58 -15.32 -12.43
C LEU A 161 3.58 -16.45 -12.70
N PRO A 162 4.39 -16.35 -13.78
CA PRO A 162 5.44 -17.34 -14.02
C PRO A 162 6.52 -17.21 -12.92
N GLN A 163 7.32 -18.25 -12.77
CA GLN A 163 8.52 -18.16 -11.96
C GLN A 163 9.52 -17.22 -12.65
N PHE A 164 10.02 -16.25 -11.88
CA PHE A 164 11.04 -15.32 -12.34
C PHE A 164 12.43 -15.72 -11.81
N ALA A 165 13.48 -15.21 -12.45
CA ALA A 165 14.85 -15.40 -11.98
C ALA A 165 14.99 -14.80 -10.56
N GLY A 166 15.63 -15.54 -9.65
CA GLY A 166 15.82 -15.10 -8.26
C GLY A 166 14.60 -15.29 -7.34
N ASP A 167 13.48 -15.84 -7.83
CA ASP A 167 12.34 -16.19 -6.98
C ASP A 167 12.68 -17.32 -6.01
N ASN A 168 12.41 -17.08 -4.72
CA ASN A 168 12.47 -18.07 -3.64
C ASN A 168 11.16 -17.99 -2.84
N LEU A 169 10.06 -18.30 -3.51
CA LEU A 169 8.72 -18.03 -3.01
C LEU A 169 8.30 -19.03 -1.91
N ASP A 170 7.89 -18.48 -0.77
CA ASP A 170 7.17 -19.22 0.26
C ASP A 170 5.69 -19.37 -0.16
N ARG A 171 5.22 -20.61 -0.27
CA ARG A 171 3.82 -20.91 -0.59
C ARG A 171 2.83 -20.37 0.44
N ASN A 172 3.26 -20.29 1.71
CA ASN A 172 2.44 -19.75 2.79
C ASN A 172 2.32 -18.21 2.74
N ARG A 173 3.12 -17.55 1.90
CA ARG A 173 3.11 -16.10 1.65
C ARG A 173 2.80 -15.75 0.20
N SER A 174 2.16 -16.68 -0.51
CA SER A 174 1.87 -16.54 -1.95
C SER A 174 0.45 -16.93 -2.31
N GLY A 175 -0.09 -16.32 -3.35
CA GLY A 175 -1.44 -16.57 -3.87
C GLY A 175 -2.54 -16.14 -2.88
N GLY A 176 -3.73 -16.66 -3.11
CA GLY A 176 -4.95 -16.40 -2.35
C GLY A 176 -6.15 -16.30 -3.28
N ASP A 177 -7.34 -16.67 -2.78
CA ASP A 177 -8.59 -16.53 -3.54
C ASP A 177 -9.09 -15.10 -3.55
N LEU A 178 -8.87 -14.38 -2.44
CA LEU A 178 -9.20 -12.97 -2.28
C LEU A 178 -8.00 -12.21 -1.71
N CYS A 179 -7.97 -10.92 -1.94
CA CYS A 179 -7.16 -10.02 -1.12
C CYS A 179 -7.97 -8.80 -0.67
N VAL A 180 -7.55 -8.22 0.44
CA VAL A 180 -7.97 -6.88 0.88
C VAL A 180 -6.72 -6.08 1.18
N GLN A 181 -6.61 -4.90 0.54
CA GLN A 181 -5.63 -3.88 0.86
C GLN A 181 -6.30 -2.83 1.76
N ALA A 182 -5.91 -2.75 3.01
CA ALA A 182 -6.31 -1.68 3.93
C ALA A 182 -5.17 -0.69 4.07
N CYS A 183 -5.36 0.55 3.61
CA CYS A 183 -4.39 1.63 3.78
C CYS A 183 -5.00 2.73 4.64
N ALA A 184 -4.25 3.23 5.62
CA ALA A 184 -4.65 4.33 6.50
C ALA A 184 -3.41 5.12 6.97
N ASP A 185 -3.61 6.30 7.55
CA ASP A 185 -2.51 7.01 8.21
C ASP A 185 -2.29 6.52 9.64
N ASP A 186 -3.27 5.84 10.23
CA ASP A 186 -3.17 5.18 11.53
C ASP A 186 -3.09 3.65 11.33
N PRO A 187 -2.05 2.98 11.85
CA PRO A 187 -1.89 1.53 11.72
C PRO A 187 -3.00 0.74 12.41
N GLN A 188 -3.55 1.25 13.52
CA GLN A 188 -4.61 0.58 14.27
C GLN A 188 -5.92 0.56 13.47
N VAL A 189 -6.22 1.63 12.74
CA VAL A 189 -7.38 1.70 11.83
C VAL A 189 -7.25 0.68 10.69
N ALA A 190 -6.07 0.51 10.10
CA ALA A 190 -5.85 -0.51 9.07
C ALA A 190 -5.99 -1.95 9.63
N VAL A 191 -5.46 -2.22 10.82
CA VAL A 191 -5.58 -3.52 11.49
C VAL A 191 -7.04 -3.81 11.85
N HIS A 192 -7.75 -2.84 12.41
CA HIS A 192 -9.17 -2.92 12.74
C HIS A 192 -10.00 -3.33 11.53
N ALA A 193 -9.75 -2.72 10.37
CA ALA A 193 -10.49 -3.04 9.16
C ALA A 193 -10.31 -4.51 8.75
N ILE A 194 -9.08 -5.01 8.68
CA ILE A 194 -8.81 -6.42 8.32
C ILE A 194 -9.40 -7.38 9.36
N ARG A 195 -9.28 -7.08 10.66
CA ARG A 195 -9.86 -7.93 11.71
C ARG A 195 -11.37 -8.05 11.61
N ASN A 196 -12.07 -6.94 11.39
CA ASN A 196 -13.53 -6.99 11.24
C ASN A 196 -13.95 -7.75 9.98
N LEU A 197 -13.28 -7.56 8.84
CA LEU A 197 -13.58 -8.34 7.63
C LEU A 197 -13.32 -9.83 7.86
N ALA A 198 -12.20 -10.21 8.48
CA ALA A 198 -11.91 -11.61 8.82
C ALA A 198 -12.99 -12.20 9.75
N ARG A 199 -13.45 -11.44 10.77
CA ARG A 199 -14.51 -11.86 11.68
C ARG A 199 -15.84 -12.07 10.96
N ILE A 200 -16.24 -11.13 10.09
CA ILE A 200 -17.48 -11.26 9.28
C ILE A 200 -17.39 -12.46 8.35
N GLY A 201 -16.19 -12.73 7.81
CA GLY A 201 -15.92 -13.86 6.93
C GLY A 201 -15.76 -15.21 7.62
N PHE A 202 -15.86 -15.27 8.96
CA PHE A 202 -15.65 -16.52 9.71
C PHE A 202 -16.55 -17.66 9.19
N GLY A 203 -15.96 -18.83 9.00
CA GLY A 203 -16.60 -20.00 8.41
C GLY A 203 -16.72 -19.99 6.88
N LYS A 204 -16.44 -18.87 6.22
CA LYS A 204 -16.53 -18.70 4.75
C LYS A 204 -15.16 -18.45 4.12
N VAL A 205 -14.28 -17.73 4.84
CA VAL A 205 -12.90 -17.48 4.45
C VAL A 205 -11.98 -17.56 5.66
N VAL A 206 -10.70 -17.82 5.40
CA VAL A 206 -9.61 -17.74 6.39
C VAL A 206 -8.49 -16.86 5.83
N ILE A 207 -7.79 -16.13 6.70
CA ILE A 207 -6.58 -15.43 6.29
C ILE A 207 -5.52 -16.48 5.94
N LYS A 208 -5.06 -16.47 4.70
CA LYS A 208 -3.97 -17.31 4.23
C LYS A 208 -2.62 -16.71 4.65
N TRP A 209 -2.45 -15.44 4.41
CA TRP A 209 -1.29 -14.64 4.85
C TRP A 209 -1.65 -13.18 4.93
N SER A 210 -0.86 -12.42 5.68
CA SER A 210 -0.98 -10.97 5.72
C SER A 210 0.39 -10.31 5.81
N GLN A 211 0.45 -9.02 5.47
CA GLN A 211 1.64 -8.20 5.55
C GLN A 211 1.29 -6.80 6.04
N LEU A 212 1.94 -6.38 7.12
CA LEU A 212 1.94 -5.00 7.57
C LEU A 212 3.01 -4.21 6.81
N GLY A 213 2.71 -2.96 6.47
CA GLY A 213 3.63 -2.06 5.80
C GLY A 213 3.59 -0.66 6.42
N PHE A 214 4.70 0.04 6.30
CA PHE A 214 4.86 1.42 6.76
C PHE A 214 5.70 2.22 5.77
N GLY A 215 5.64 3.55 5.88
CA GLY A 215 6.46 4.46 5.09
C GLY A 215 6.31 4.17 3.60
N LYS A 216 5.37 4.81 2.95
CA LYS A 216 5.15 4.69 1.50
C LYS A 216 6.47 4.79 0.74
N THR A 217 6.70 3.90 -0.22
CA THR A 217 7.89 3.93 -1.08
C THR A 217 7.61 4.57 -2.44
N SER A 218 6.35 4.87 -2.74
CA SER A 218 5.92 5.56 -3.96
C SER A 218 4.80 6.51 -3.63
N SER A 219 4.76 7.68 -4.27
CA SER A 219 3.66 8.62 -4.14
C SER A 219 2.76 8.60 -5.37
N THR A 220 1.47 8.84 -5.15
CA THR A 220 0.47 9.14 -6.18
C THR A 220 0.02 10.60 -6.11
N THR A 221 0.62 11.40 -5.22
CA THR A 221 0.36 12.85 -5.08
C THR A 221 1.32 13.61 -5.97
N PRO A 222 0.83 14.56 -6.81
CA PRO A 222 1.70 15.44 -7.59
C PRO A 222 2.60 16.28 -6.66
N ASP A 223 3.83 16.51 -7.11
CA ASP A 223 4.81 17.41 -6.46
C ASP A 223 5.19 17.05 -5.01
N GLU A 224 4.73 15.90 -4.51
CA GLU A 224 5.21 15.35 -3.25
C GLU A 224 6.67 14.92 -3.37
N GLN A 225 7.44 15.13 -2.30
CA GLN A 225 8.80 14.63 -2.23
C GLN A 225 8.82 13.11 -2.43
N THR A 226 9.66 12.65 -3.34
CA THR A 226 9.75 11.20 -3.61
C THR A 226 10.28 10.47 -2.39
N PRO A 227 9.52 9.53 -1.83
CA PRO A 227 9.93 8.78 -0.65
C PRO A 227 11.10 7.85 -0.95
N ARG A 228 11.78 7.39 0.11
CA ARG A 228 12.91 6.46 0.00
C ARG A 228 12.50 5.06 0.49
N ASN A 229 13.02 4.04 -0.18
CA ASN A 229 12.96 2.66 0.30
C ASN A 229 14.02 2.39 1.39
N LEU A 230 14.05 1.18 1.96
CA LEU A 230 15.01 0.81 3.02
C LEU A 230 16.47 0.71 2.53
N MET A 231 16.74 0.75 1.24
CA MET A 231 18.10 0.87 0.68
C MET A 231 18.56 2.33 0.60
N GLY A 232 17.70 3.28 0.98
CA GLY A 232 17.99 4.70 1.05
C GLY A 232 17.84 5.46 -0.27
N PHE A 233 17.40 4.81 -1.34
CA PHE A 233 17.18 5.44 -2.64
C PHE A 233 15.75 5.94 -2.79
N LYS A 234 15.60 7.06 -3.52
CA LYS A 234 14.28 7.55 -3.93
C LYS A 234 13.58 6.51 -4.82
N ASP A 235 12.37 6.12 -4.42
CA ASP A 235 11.56 5.15 -5.12
C ASP A 235 10.25 5.81 -5.57
N GLY A 236 9.83 5.57 -6.81
CA GLY A 236 8.61 6.18 -7.33
C GLY A 236 8.77 7.49 -8.09
N THR A 237 9.97 7.94 -8.40
CA THR A 237 10.27 9.21 -9.10
C THR A 237 9.39 9.47 -10.34
N ARG A 238 8.98 8.43 -11.06
CA ARG A 238 8.12 8.52 -12.25
C ARG A 238 6.85 7.69 -12.11
N ASN A 239 6.38 7.54 -10.89
CA ASN A 239 5.10 6.89 -10.64
C ASN A 239 3.95 7.65 -11.34
N ILE A 240 2.81 6.98 -11.53
CA ILE A 240 1.61 7.61 -12.04
C ILE A 240 0.94 8.36 -10.89
N ALA A 241 0.73 9.67 -11.05
CA ALA A 241 -0.02 10.44 -10.06
C ALA A 241 -1.53 10.21 -10.21
N GLY A 242 -2.26 10.28 -9.09
CA GLY A 242 -3.72 10.11 -9.07
C GLY A 242 -4.49 11.15 -9.89
N THR A 243 -3.85 12.27 -10.24
CA THR A 243 -4.40 13.34 -11.08
C THR A 243 -4.12 13.16 -12.58
N GLU A 244 -3.26 12.20 -12.97
CA GLU A 244 -2.90 11.95 -14.37
C GLU A 244 -3.93 11.04 -15.07
N SER A 245 -5.14 11.52 -15.28
CA SER A 245 -6.28 10.75 -15.81
C SER A 245 -5.97 9.97 -17.09
N ASP A 246 -5.23 10.57 -18.03
CA ASP A 246 -4.87 9.91 -19.29
C ASP A 246 -3.91 8.73 -19.08
N ARG A 247 -2.94 8.87 -18.16
CA ARG A 247 -2.03 7.79 -17.82
C ARG A 247 -2.73 6.68 -17.04
N LEU A 248 -3.61 7.05 -16.10
CA LEU A 248 -4.44 6.09 -15.37
C LEU A 248 -5.31 5.29 -16.33
N LYS A 249 -6.03 5.95 -17.26
CA LYS A 249 -6.83 5.27 -18.29
C LYS A 249 -5.98 4.37 -19.20
N LYS A 250 -4.79 4.82 -19.57
CA LYS A 250 -3.93 4.07 -20.49
C LYS A 250 -3.31 2.83 -19.84
N PHE A 251 -2.90 2.90 -18.57
CA PHE A 251 -2.03 1.90 -17.95
C PHE A 251 -2.64 1.16 -16.76
N VAL A 252 -3.68 1.71 -16.12
CA VAL A 252 -4.20 1.21 -14.84
C VAL A 252 -5.62 0.67 -14.96
N TRP A 253 -6.53 1.45 -15.54
CA TRP A 253 -7.94 1.07 -15.59
C TRP A 253 -8.23 0.16 -16.77
N VAL A 254 -8.91 -0.96 -16.49
CA VAL A 254 -9.49 -1.81 -17.53
C VAL A 254 -10.68 -1.06 -18.15
N ASP A 255 -10.72 -0.96 -19.47
CA ASP A 255 -11.83 -0.41 -20.20
C ASP A 255 -12.60 -1.52 -20.93
N SER A 256 -13.74 -1.18 -21.52
CA SER A 256 -14.61 -2.13 -22.23
C SER A 256 -13.91 -2.84 -23.40
N GLU A 257 -12.89 -2.23 -24.02
CA GLU A 257 -12.10 -2.88 -25.06
C GLU A 257 -11.14 -3.92 -24.48
N GLY A 258 -10.50 -3.59 -23.34
CA GLY A 258 -9.60 -4.50 -22.62
C GLY A 258 -10.35 -5.62 -21.87
N ALA A 259 -11.63 -5.44 -21.62
CA ALA A 259 -12.49 -6.37 -20.89
C ALA A 259 -13.39 -7.23 -21.80
N ARG A 260 -13.03 -7.44 -23.07
CA ARG A 260 -13.87 -8.19 -24.05
C ARG A 260 -14.22 -9.60 -23.58
N ASP A 261 -13.31 -10.25 -22.89
CA ASP A 261 -13.46 -11.58 -22.30
C ASP A 261 -14.03 -11.55 -20.87
N ALA A 262 -14.07 -10.36 -20.25
CA ALA A 262 -14.47 -10.18 -18.86
C ALA A 262 -15.11 -8.81 -18.63
N ALA A 263 -16.29 -8.57 -19.18
CA ALA A 263 -17.00 -7.29 -19.09
C ALA A 263 -17.20 -6.78 -17.66
N TRP A 264 -17.21 -7.68 -16.69
CA TRP A 264 -17.31 -7.35 -15.26
C TRP A 264 -16.11 -6.56 -14.71
N MET A 265 -14.99 -6.53 -15.45
CA MET A 265 -13.76 -5.79 -15.10
C MET A 265 -13.76 -4.33 -15.57
N ASP A 266 -14.75 -3.88 -16.35
CA ASP A 266 -14.78 -2.50 -16.85
C ASP A 266 -14.74 -1.48 -15.69
N GLY A 267 -13.72 -0.61 -15.67
CA GLY A 267 -13.41 0.29 -14.57
C GLY A 267 -12.56 -0.32 -13.44
N GLY A 268 -12.26 -1.61 -13.51
CA GLY A 268 -11.37 -2.30 -12.59
C GLY A 268 -9.88 -2.15 -12.91
N SER A 269 -9.05 -2.96 -12.27
CA SER A 269 -7.59 -3.00 -12.46
C SER A 269 -7.05 -4.39 -12.08
N TYR A 270 -5.78 -4.66 -12.33
CA TYR A 270 -5.09 -5.82 -11.77
C TYR A 270 -4.02 -5.36 -10.79
N VAL A 271 -3.85 -6.08 -9.69
CA VAL A 271 -2.78 -5.84 -8.73
C VAL A 271 -1.86 -7.03 -8.65
N VAL A 272 -0.56 -6.77 -8.69
CA VAL A 272 0.49 -7.72 -8.35
C VAL A 272 1.07 -7.32 -7.00
N ALA A 273 1.16 -8.28 -6.10
CA ALA A 273 1.80 -8.13 -4.80
C ALA A 273 3.07 -8.99 -4.76
N ARG A 274 4.21 -8.39 -4.40
CA ARG A 274 5.48 -9.10 -4.23
C ARG A 274 6.08 -8.73 -2.88
N ARG A 275 6.36 -9.74 -2.05
CA ARG A 275 7.16 -9.54 -0.84
C ARG A 275 8.62 -9.70 -1.18
N ILE A 276 9.37 -8.60 -1.14
CA ILE A 276 10.76 -8.51 -1.53
C ILE A 276 11.60 -8.30 -0.27
N ARG A 277 12.29 -9.34 0.18
CA ARG A 277 13.27 -9.25 1.27
C ARG A 277 14.51 -8.51 0.77
N MET A 278 15.04 -7.61 1.58
CA MET A 278 16.28 -6.88 1.32
C MET A 278 17.38 -7.40 2.23
N HIS A 279 18.56 -7.64 1.68
CA HIS A 279 19.77 -8.02 2.44
C HIS A 279 20.45 -6.76 2.98
N ILE A 280 19.79 -6.12 3.96
CA ILE A 280 20.15 -4.78 4.48
C ILE A 280 21.60 -4.75 4.96
N GLU A 281 22.04 -5.74 5.74
CA GLU A 281 23.39 -5.78 6.33
C GLU A 281 24.50 -5.93 5.26
N THR A 282 24.19 -6.56 4.13
CA THR A 282 25.08 -6.65 2.98
C THR A 282 25.11 -5.33 2.22
N TRP A 283 23.92 -4.77 1.97
CA TRP A 283 23.76 -3.48 1.30
C TRP A 283 24.49 -2.34 2.03
N ASP A 284 24.40 -2.27 3.34
CA ASP A 284 25.03 -1.22 4.16
C ASP A 284 26.55 -1.24 4.13
N ARG A 285 27.16 -2.35 3.69
CA ARG A 285 28.62 -2.51 3.50
C ARG A 285 29.08 -2.26 2.09
N THR A 286 28.13 -2.11 1.16
CA THR A 286 28.43 -1.86 -0.25
C THR A 286 28.86 -0.40 -0.44
N SER A 287 29.86 -0.16 -1.29
CA SER A 287 30.35 1.20 -1.54
C SER A 287 29.28 2.09 -2.15
N LEU A 288 29.30 3.40 -1.87
CA LEU A 288 28.35 4.35 -2.44
C LEU A 288 28.36 4.29 -3.99
N GLN A 289 29.53 4.22 -4.60
CA GLN A 289 29.67 4.12 -6.06
C GLN A 289 28.93 2.89 -6.61
N GLU A 290 29.08 1.75 -5.97
CA GLU A 290 28.41 0.51 -6.38
C GLU A 290 26.90 0.61 -6.20
N GLN A 291 26.43 1.16 -5.07
CA GLN A 291 25.02 1.38 -4.84
C GLN A 291 24.38 2.28 -5.92
N GLU A 292 25.06 3.36 -6.30
CA GLU A 292 24.60 4.28 -7.34
C GLU A 292 24.65 3.65 -8.73
N ASP A 293 25.67 2.86 -9.02
CA ASP A 293 25.80 2.11 -10.28
C ASP A 293 24.69 1.08 -10.45
N ILE A 294 24.34 0.34 -9.38
CA ILE A 294 23.25 -0.65 -9.34
C ILE A 294 21.89 0.02 -9.61
N PHE A 295 21.62 1.16 -8.96
CA PHE A 295 20.36 1.87 -9.21
C PHE A 295 20.36 2.64 -10.55
N GLY A 296 21.52 3.15 -10.99
CA GLY A 296 21.62 4.07 -12.12
C GLY A 296 21.24 5.51 -11.75
N ARG A 297 21.29 5.86 -10.45
CA ARG A 297 20.98 7.19 -9.89
C ARG A 297 21.91 7.49 -8.73
N ASP A 298 22.18 8.75 -8.48
CA ASP A 298 22.84 9.17 -7.24
C ASP A 298 21.90 9.00 -6.02
N LYS A 299 22.49 8.71 -4.87
CA LYS A 299 21.74 8.43 -3.64
C LYS A 299 21.18 9.69 -2.99
N GLY A 300 21.86 10.82 -3.14
CA GLY A 300 21.47 12.10 -2.52
C GLY A 300 20.24 12.70 -3.18
N GLU A 301 20.41 13.27 -4.37
CA GLU A 301 19.33 13.92 -5.12
C GLU A 301 18.40 12.93 -5.82
N GLY A 302 18.85 11.70 -6.07
CA GLY A 302 18.14 10.73 -6.90
C GLY A 302 18.24 11.06 -8.39
N ALA A 303 19.19 11.90 -8.80
CA ALA A 303 19.39 12.30 -10.19
C ALA A 303 19.90 11.10 -11.02
N PRO A 304 19.43 10.93 -12.27
CA PRO A 304 20.00 9.93 -13.18
C PRO A 304 21.49 10.19 -13.44
N VAL A 305 22.25 9.15 -13.77
CA VAL A 305 23.67 9.26 -14.09
C VAL A 305 23.93 10.40 -15.07
N GLY A 306 24.85 11.30 -14.71
CA GLY A 306 25.22 12.47 -15.51
C GLY A 306 24.19 13.58 -15.55
N LYS A 307 23.22 13.61 -14.63
CA LYS A 307 22.21 14.63 -14.46
C LYS A 307 22.30 15.27 -13.08
N ALA A 308 21.64 16.43 -12.91
CA ALA A 308 21.71 17.21 -11.68
C ALA A 308 20.45 17.07 -10.80
N LYS A 309 19.28 16.72 -11.38
CA LYS A 309 18.01 16.70 -10.68
C LYS A 309 17.31 15.34 -10.81
N GLU A 310 16.57 14.95 -9.79
CA GLU A 310 15.82 13.70 -9.74
C GLU A 310 14.94 13.47 -10.98
N ARG A 311 14.21 14.48 -11.42
CA ARG A 311 13.23 14.39 -12.51
C ARG A 311 13.82 14.66 -13.91
N ASP A 312 15.12 14.89 -14.02
CA ASP A 312 15.76 15.02 -15.32
C ASP A 312 15.55 13.76 -16.18
N LYS A 313 15.47 13.96 -17.50
CA LYS A 313 15.33 12.82 -18.41
C LYS A 313 16.59 11.97 -18.38
N PRO A 314 16.50 10.67 -18.04
CA PRO A 314 17.64 9.79 -18.02
C PRO A 314 18.19 9.56 -19.43
N PHE A 315 19.50 9.43 -19.53
CA PHE A 315 20.17 8.93 -20.72
C PHE A 315 20.60 7.48 -20.47
N LEU A 316 19.74 6.53 -20.82
CA LEU A 316 19.90 5.12 -20.47
C LEU A 316 21.24 4.52 -20.88
N PRO A 317 21.86 4.85 -22.05
CA PRO A 317 23.17 4.34 -22.41
C PRO A 317 24.33 4.74 -21.47
N ALA A 318 24.16 5.82 -20.67
CA ALA A 318 25.15 6.23 -19.68
C ALA A 318 25.11 5.40 -18.39
N MET A 319 24.02 4.67 -18.16
CA MET A 319 23.89 3.77 -17.02
C MET A 319 24.50 2.41 -17.33
N LYS A 320 24.95 1.66 -16.33
CA LYS A 320 25.39 0.28 -16.52
C LYS A 320 24.29 -0.56 -17.18
N PRO A 321 24.65 -1.56 -18.01
CA PRO A 321 23.65 -2.37 -18.73
C PRO A 321 22.63 -3.06 -17.82
N ASP A 322 23.05 -3.43 -16.62
CA ASP A 322 22.36 -4.15 -15.57
C ASP A 322 21.79 -3.24 -14.46
N ALA A 323 21.86 -1.90 -14.64
CA ALA A 323 21.31 -0.95 -13.68
C ALA A 323 19.78 -1.02 -13.63
N HIS A 324 19.23 -1.06 -12.40
CA HIS A 324 17.80 -1.21 -12.12
C HIS A 324 16.92 -0.23 -12.91
N VAL A 325 17.22 1.07 -12.84
CA VAL A 325 16.43 2.10 -13.53
C VAL A 325 16.49 1.95 -15.05
N ARG A 326 17.64 1.55 -15.60
CA ARG A 326 17.78 1.29 -17.04
C ARG A 326 16.89 0.14 -17.50
N LEU A 327 16.91 -0.97 -16.76
CA LEU A 327 16.14 -2.17 -17.09
C LEU A 327 14.64 -1.95 -16.89
N ALA A 328 14.23 -1.25 -15.80
CA ALA A 328 12.83 -0.99 -15.49
C ALA A 328 12.20 0.16 -16.32
N HIS A 329 13.00 0.93 -17.07
CA HIS A 329 12.51 2.11 -17.80
C HIS A 329 11.49 1.73 -18.88
N PRO A 330 10.42 2.52 -19.10
CA PRO A 330 9.46 2.26 -20.17
C PRO A 330 10.10 2.09 -21.56
N ASP A 331 11.11 2.90 -21.90
CA ASP A 331 11.81 2.80 -23.19
C ASP A 331 12.51 1.45 -23.38
N SER A 332 12.92 0.80 -22.29
CA SER A 332 13.48 -0.55 -22.29
C SER A 332 12.41 -1.65 -22.34
N ASN A 333 11.16 -1.32 -22.07
CA ASN A 333 10.05 -2.25 -21.92
C ASN A 333 8.90 -2.02 -22.92
N GLY A 334 9.18 -1.39 -24.07
CA GLY A 334 8.17 -1.14 -25.11
C GLY A 334 7.05 -0.18 -24.64
N GLY A 335 7.36 0.72 -23.71
CA GLY A 335 6.40 1.68 -23.13
C GLY A 335 5.63 1.17 -21.93
N ALA A 336 5.86 -0.06 -21.47
CA ALA A 336 5.17 -0.62 -20.30
C ALA A 336 5.34 0.28 -19.07
N THR A 337 4.23 0.55 -18.40
CA THR A 337 4.18 1.40 -17.22
C THR A 337 3.15 0.84 -16.25
N ILE A 338 3.46 0.88 -14.96
CA ILE A 338 2.59 0.40 -13.88
C ILE A 338 2.47 1.49 -12.80
N LEU A 339 1.36 1.54 -12.09
CA LEU A 339 1.19 2.38 -10.92
C LEU A 339 1.68 1.61 -9.70
N ARG A 340 2.74 2.12 -9.03
CA ARG A 340 3.32 1.50 -7.85
C ARG A 340 2.72 2.09 -6.58
N ARG A 341 2.47 1.22 -5.58
CA ARG A 341 1.93 1.58 -4.27
C ARG A 341 2.60 0.72 -3.19
N GLY A 342 3.94 0.68 -3.20
CA GLY A 342 4.73 -0.13 -2.30
C GLY A 342 4.88 0.49 -0.90
N TYR A 343 5.20 -0.39 0.07
CA TYR A 343 5.45 -0.05 1.46
C TYR A 343 6.69 -0.79 1.97
N SER A 344 7.42 -0.19 2.88
CA SER A 344 8.46 -0.89 3.63
C SER A 344 7.84 -1.85 4.64
N PHE A 345 8.53 -2.92 4.97
CA PHE A 345 8.18 -3.78 6.10
C PHE A 345 9.41 -4.12 6.94
N THR A 346 9.18 -4.44 8.22
CA THR A 346 10.16 -5.03 9.13
C THR A 346 9.41 -5.98 10.05
N ASP A 347 9.66 -7.28 9.90
CA ASP A 347 8.96 -8.37 10.59
C ASP A 347 9.85 -9.02 11.66
N GLY A 348 10.73 -8.22 12.28
CA GLY A 348 11.68 -8.69 13.30
C GLY A 348 13.01 -9.14 12.69
N THR A 349 13.52 -10.28 13.14
CA THR A 349 14.82 -10.81 12.72
C THR A 349 14.69 -12.23 12.17
N ASP A 350 15.59 -12.60 11.25
CA ASP A 350 15.75 -13.99 10.84
C ASP A 350 16.49 -14.81 11.92
N GLY A 351 16.55 -16.14 11.76
CA GLY A 351 17.24 -17.03 12.69
C GLY A 351 18.75 -16.78 12.84
N LEU A 352 19.33 -15.89 12.04
CA LEU A 352 20.76 -15.51 12.05
C LEU A 352 20.99 -14.11 12.63
N GLY A 353 19.97 -13.48 13.20
CA GLY A 353 20.05 -12.15 13.78
C GLY A 353 20.07 -11.00 12.78
N ARG A 354 19.74 -11.23 11.50
CA ARG A 354 19.59 -10.19 10.48
C ARG A 354 18.15 -9.70 10.44
N LEU A 355 17.94 -8.45 9.99
CA LEU A 355 16.60 -7.91 9.83
C LEU A 355 15.80 -8.70 8.78
N GLU A 356 14.60 -9.12 9.15
CA GLU A 356 13.59 -9.61 8.21
C GLU A 356 12.81 -8.41 7.68
N ALA A 357 13.41 -7.69 6.76
CA ALA A 357 12.93 -6.40 6.28
C ALA A 357 13.00 -6.29 4.75
N GLY A 358 12.25 -5.36 4.18
CA GLY A 358 12.25 -5.16 2.74
C GLY A 358 11.10 -4.32 2.23
N LEU A 359 10.72 -4.58 0.99
CA LEU A 359 9.65 -3.90 0.27
C LEU A 359 8.47 -4.86 0.05
N PHE A 360 7.30 -4.47 0.51
CA PHE A 360 6.05 -5.04 0.04
C PHE A 360 5.61 -4.24 -1.18
N PHE A 361 5.99 -4.76 -2.33
CA PHE A 361 5.72 -4.15 -3.62
C PHE A 361 4.29 -4.42 -4.05
N LEU A 362 3.54 -3.36 -4.33
CA LEU A 362 2.22 -3.41 -4.94
C LEU A 362 2.26 -2.62 -6.24
N ALA A 363 1.73 -3.19 -7.30
CA ALA A 363 1.61 -2.53 -8.59
C ALA A 363 0.26 -2.78 -9.24
N TYR A 364 -0.38 -1.70 -9.68
CA TYR A 364 -1.65 -1.72 -10.38
C TYR A 364 -1.45 -1.49 -11.87
N MET A 365 -2.19 -2.22 -12.69
CA MET A 365 -2.08 -2.17 -14.15
C MET A 365 -3.33 -2.68 -14.86
N LYS A 366 -3.49 -2.28 -16.11
CA LYS A 366 -4.59 -2.68 -16.99
C LYS A 366 -4.48 -4.14 -17.48
N ASP A 367 -3.24 -4.65 -17.64
CA ASP A 367 -2.94 -6.02 -18.07
C ASP A 367 -1.65 -6.49 -17.40
N VAL A 368 -1.70 -7.63 -16.72
CA VAL A 368 -0.55 -8.19 -15.98
C VAL A 368 0.57 -8.61 -16.92
N ARG A 369 0.22 -9.11 -18.11
CA ARG A 369 1.16 -9.63 -19.12
C ARG A 369 1.99 -8.50 -19.73
N GLU A 370 1.32 -7.40 -20.09
CA GLU A 370 1.92 -6.24 -20.76
C GLU A 370 2.58 -5.27 -19.76
N GLY A 371 2.13 -5.25 -18.52
CA GLY A 371 2.69 -4.43 -17.45
C GLY A 371 3.77 -5.17 -16.67
N PHE A 372 3.41 -5.82 -15.58
CA PHE A 372 4.34 -6.40 -14.60
C PHE A 372 5.24 -7.50 -15.19
N ILE A 373 4.66 -8.49 -15.89
CA ILE A 373 5.45 -9.64 -16.38
C ILE A 373 6.51 -9.18 -17.36
N ARG A 374 6.20 -8.26 -18.25
CA ARG A 374 7.17 -7.69 -19.21
C ARG A 374 8.34 -7.03 -18.50
N ILE A 375 8.07 -6.15 -17.54
CA ILE A 375 9.10 -5.44 -16.77
C ILE A 375 9.91 -6.43 -15.94
N GLN A 376 9.26 -7.34 -15.22
CA GLN A 376 9.95 -8.30 -14.34
C GLN A 376 10.85 -9.27 -15.10
N ARG A 377 10.49 -9.68 -16.30
CA ARG A 377 11.35 -10.50 -17.16
C ARG A 377 12.62 -9.75 -17.57
N HIS A 378 12.52 -8.46 -17.82
CA HIS A 378 13.67 -7.62 -18.17
C HIS A 378 14.61 -7.40 -16.98
N LEU A 379 14.06 -7.40 -15.75
CA LEU A 379 14.83 -7.33 -14.50
C LEU A 379 15.56 -8.64 -14.14
N ALA A 380 15.52 -9.68 -14.96
CA ALA A 380 16.20 -10.94 -14.69
C ALA A 380 17.72 -10.80 -14.53
N THR A 381 18.33 -9.80 -15.19
CA THR A 381 19.77 -9.50 -15.15
C THR A 381 20.09 -8.27 -14.31
N ASP A 382 19.16 -7.79 -13.50
CA ASP A 382 19.34 -6.62 -12.66
C ASP A 382 20.38 -6.90 -11.56
N ALA A 383 21.40 -6.05 -11.47
CA ALA A 383 22.43 -6.15 -10.44
C ALA A 383 21.85 -6.03 -9.02
N LEU A 384 20.69 -5.40 -8.87
CA LEU A 384 19.99 -5.32 -7.58
C LEU A 384 19.57 -6.70 -7.04
N ASN A 385 19.45 -7.73 -7.89
CA ASN A 385 19.08 -9.10 -7.47
C ASN A 385 20.10 -9.74 -6.52
N GLU A 386 21.32 -9.22 -6.41
CA GLU A 386 22.30 -9.65 -5.40
C GLU A 386 21.88 -9.22 -3.97
N TYR A 387 21.09 -8.18 -3.85
CA TYR A 387 20.72 -7.54 -2.57
C TYR A 387 19.26 -7.73 -2.19
N ILE A 388 18.47 -8.36 -3.04
CA ILE A 388 17.04 -8.61 -2.81
C ILE A 388 16.67 -10.05 -3.11
N GLN A 389 15.59 -10.52 -2.49
CA GLN A 389 15.01 -11.82 -2.77
C GLN A 389 13.49 -11.74 -2.75
N HIS A 390 12.83 -12.20 -3.80
CA HIS A 390 11.39 -12.29 -3.85
C HIS A 390 10.94 -13.55 -3.10
N VAL A 391 10.24 -13.36 -1.96
CA VAL A 391 9.86 -14.45 -1.05
C VAL A 391 8.34 -14.65 -0.94
N GLY A 392 7.55 -13.79 -1.57
CA GLY A 392 6.10 -13.94 -1.67
C GLY A 392 5.58 -13.31 -2.96
N SER A 393 4.52 -13.88 -3.51
CA SER A 393 3.97 -13.46 -4.81
C SER A 393 2.48 -13.74 -4.90
N ALA A 394 1.69 -12.74 -5.35
CA ALA A 394 0.28 -12.93 -5.66
C ALA A 394 -0.17 -11.97 -6.77
N VAL A 395 -1.26 -12.33 -7.44
CA VAL A 395 -1.93 -11.50 -8.44
C VAL A 395 -3.43 -11.57 -8.22
N PHE A 396 -4.11 -10.44 -8.40
CA PHE A 396 -5.56 -10.37 -8.23
C PHE A 396 -6.19 -9.45 -9.28
N ALA A 397 -7.38 -9.83 -9.76
CA ALA A 397 -8.27 -8.96 -10.49
C ALA A 397 -9.04 -8.09 -9.49
N VAL A 398 -8.93 -6.79 -9.62
CA VAL A 398 -9.58 -5.80 -8.77
C VAL A 398 -10.81 -5.29 -9.50
N PRO A 399 -12.04 -5.64 -9.07
CA PRO A 399 -13.26 -5.21 -9.75
C PRO A 399 -13.41 -3.69 -9.73
N PRO A 400 -14.33 -3.11 -10.51
CA PRO A 400 -14.68 -1.69 -10.43
C PRO A 400 -15.11 -1.30 -9.01
N GLY A 401 -15.16 0.00 -8.73
CA GLY A 401 -15.63 0.53 -7.47
C GLY A 401 -17.12 0.25 -7.24
N VAL A 402 -17.53 0.27 -5.99
CA VAL A 402 -18.94 0.22 -5.58
C VAL A 402 -19.59 1.56 -5.93
N ARG A 403 -20.63 1.57 -6.75
CA ARG A 403 -21.19 2.79 -7.34
C ARG A 403 -22.05 3.58 -6.36
N ASP A 404 -22.87 2.86 -5.60
CA ASP A 404 -23.83 3.46 -4.67
C ASP A 404 -24.15 2.51 -3.48
N LYS A 405 -25.18 2.88 -2.70
CA LYS A 405 -25.58 2.13 -1.49
C LYS A 405 -26.15 0.74 -1.77
N ASP A 406 -26.64 0.50 -2.98
CA ASP A 406 -27.32 -0.74 -3.38
C ASP A 406 -26.34 -1.70 -4.11
N ASP A 407 -25.16 -1.20 -4.48
CA ASP A 407 -24.07 -1.95 -5.09
C ASP A 407 -23.12 -2.54 -4.04
N TRP A 408 -22.35 -3.58 -4.42
CA TRP A 408 -21.45 -4.31 -3.53
C TRP A 408 -20.23 -4.88 -4.30
N TRP A 409 -19.15 -5.16 -3.60
CA TRP A 409 -17.91 -5.68 -4.15
C TRP A 409 -18.10 -7.00 -4.88
N GLY A 410 -17.85 -7.00 -6.18
CA GLY A 410 -18.02 -8.16 -7.05
C GLY A 410 -19.42 -8.32 -7.60
N SER A 411 -20.33 -7.35 -7.41
CA SER A 411 -21.68 -7.36 -8.02
C SER A 411 -21.62 -7.66 -9.52
N THR A 412 -20.70 -7.02 -10.24
CA THR A 412 -20.51 -7.22 -11.69
C THR A 412 -20.05 -8.64 -12.06
N LEU A 413 -19.30 -9.32 -11.18
CA LEU A 413 -18.86 -10.70 -11.38
C LEU A 413 -19.95 -11.73 -11.06
N PHE A 414 -20.71 -11.49 -9.97
CA PHE A 414 -21.65 -12.49 -9.44
C PHE A 414 -23.10 -12.27 -9.87
N SER A 415 -23.46 -11.07 -10.40
CA SER A 415 -24.77 -10.86 -10.99
C SER A 415 -24.93 -11.76 -12.21
N LYS A 416 -26.10 -12.38 -12.36
CA LYS A 416 -26.46 -13.01 -13.62
C LYS A 416 -26.57 -11.89 -14.65
N GLU A 417 -25.93 -12.04 -15.80
CA GLU A 417 -26.26 -11.21 -16.95
C GLU A 417 -27.75 -11.33 -17.20
N ALA A 418 -28.44 -10.18 -17.22
CA ALA A 418 -29.84 -10.10 -17.56
C ALA A 418 -30.02 -10.32 -19.06
#